data_a93e39118ee123e633a3fc9fd8fd6b5e
#
_entry.id   a93e39118ee123e633a3fc9fd8fd6b5e
#
_cell.length_a   1.000
_cell.length_b   1.000
_cell.length_c   1.000
_cell.angle_alpha   90.00
_cell.angle_beta   90.00
_cell.angle_gamma   90.00
#
_symmetry.space_group_name_H-M   'P 1'
#
loop_
_entity.id
_entity.type
_entity.pdbx_description
1 polymer ?
#
loop_
_entity_poly.entity_id
_entity_poly.type
_entity_poly.pdbx_seq_one_letter_code
_entity_poly.pdbx_strand_id
1 'polypeptide(L)'
;MSAMKHTYGLSLLVIAHTKKRNSKKEIEADDLAGSKRLMNFCDSSFALGKSREDSKTIYLKQIKVRQGENKHGKDNVILYRIVKDDNFPRFVEEGCSEEEKLLKPSKSEDKSILKAKMKILHEEGLSNRAIAKELGIAEGTVRNWLKELEEVVNVSIEPSSMVQEESEAEYVEYEEVA
;
A
#
# COMPACT_ATOMS: atom_id res chain seq x y z
N MET A 1 -10.70 0.87 -35.26
CA MET A 1 -10.25 2.13 -34.60
C MET A 1 -9.08 2.76 -35.34
N SER A 2 -7.98 2.07 -35.58
CA SER A 2 -6.81 2.64 -36.28
C SER A 2 -7.13 3.16 -37.69
N ALA A 3 -7.88 2.40 -38.52
CA ALA A 3 -8.28 2.82 -39.85
C ALA A 3 -9.10 4.13 -39.84
N MET A 4 -10.07 4.26 -38.93
CA MET A 4 -10.89 5.48 -38.80
C MET A 4 -10.07 6.71 -38.46
N LYS A 5 -9.09 6.55 -37.58
CA LYS A 5 -8.16 7.60 -37.17
C LYS A 5 -7.34 8.10 -38.39
N HIS A 6 -6.80 7.17 -39.16
CA HIS A 6 -5.97 7.51 -40.33
C HIS A 6 -6.79 8.05 -41.52
N THR A 7 -7.97 7.46 -41.75
CA THR A 7 -8.79 7.85 -42.93
C THR A 7 -9.51 9.17 -42.71
N TYR A 8 -9.97 9.45 -41.51
CA TYR A 8 -10.84 10.61 -41.20
C TYR A 8 -10.23 11.63 -40.27
N GLY A 9 -8.99 11.46 -39.83
CA GLY A 9 -8.34 12.36 -38.87
C GLY A 9 -9.03 12.45 -37.49
N LEU A 10 -9.78 11.41 -37.12
CA LEU A 10 -10.60 11.42 -35.91
C LEU A 10 -9.77 11.18 -34.61
N SER A 11 -10.11 11.93 -33.56
CA SER A 11 -9.73 11.61 -32.21
C SER A 11 -10.87 10.85 -31.53
N LEU A 12 -10.53 9.72 -30.88
CA LEU A 12 -11.50 8.85 -30.22
C LEU A 12 -11.20 8.76 -28.72
N LEU A 13 -12.15 9.15 -27.89
CA LEU A 13 -12.14 8.88 -26.46
C LEU A 13 -13.00 7.66 -26.17
N VAL A 14 -12.41 6.63 -25.56
CA VAL A 14 -13.11 5.39 -25.23
C VAL A 14 -13.15 5.23 -23.73
N ILE A 15 -14.35 5.06 -23.18
CA ILE A 15 -14.57 4.79 -21.76
C ILE A 15 -14.69 3.28 -21.59
N ALA A 16 -13.94 2.73 -20.63
CA ALA A 16 -13.98 1.32 -20.29
C ALA A 16 -13.95 1.14 -18.77
N HIS A 17 -14.44 0.00 -18.30
CA HIS A 17 -14.43 -0.34 -16.88
C HIS A 17 -13.22 -1.18 -16.53
N THR A 18 -12.82 -1.16 -15.26
CA THR A 18 -11.87 -2.12 -14.71
C THR A 18 -12.58 -3.42 -14.35
N LYS A 19 -11.83 -4.53 -14.35
CA LYS A 19 -12.28 -5.79 -13.76
C LYS A 19 -12.51 -5.59 -12.25
N LYS A 20 -13.17 -6.54 -11.60
CA LYS A 20 -13.21 -6.59 -10.14
C LYS A 20 -11.78 -6.73 -9.63
N ARG A 21 -11.26 -5.65 -9.04
CA ARG A 21 -9.87 -5.57 -8.58
C ARG A 21 -9.79 -5.40 -7.06
N ASN A 22 -8.63 -5.71 -6.52
CA ASN A 22 -8.33 -5.42 -5.14
C ASN A 22 -8.12 -3.90 -4.99
N SER A 23 -8.98 -3.23 -4.22
CA SER A 23 -8.91 -1.78 -3.99
C SER A 23 -7.66 -1.31 -3.19
N LYS A 24 -6.82 -2.25 -2.75
CA LYS A 24 -5.59 -1.99 -2.01
C LYS A 24 -4.35 -1.99 -2.89
N LYS A 25 -4.48 -2.38 -4.14
CA LYS A 25 -3.40 -2.37 -5.13
C LYS A 25 -3.52 -1.15 -6.04
N GLU A 26 -2.38 -0.66 -6.50
CA GLU A 26 -2.30 0.36 -7.54
C GLU A 26 -3.09 -0.03 -8.78
N ILE A 27 -3.58 0.97 -9.52
CA ILE A 27 -4.25 0.72 -10.81
C ILE A 27 -3.20 0.50 -11.88
N GLU A 28 -3.32 -0.63 -12.58
CA GLU A 28 -2.40 -1.01 -13.66
C GLU A 28 -3.13 -1.19 -15.00
N ALA A 29 -2.34 -1.27 -16.07
CA ALA A 29 -2.86 -1.49 -17.43
C ALA A 29 -3.65 -2.81 -17.54
N ASP A 30 -3.29 -3.83 -16.77
CA ASP A 30 -3.94 -5.15 -16.76
C ASP A 30 -5.30 -5.16 -16.05
N ASP A 31 -5.63 -4.11 -15.30
CA ASP A 31 -6.94 -3.94 -14.66
C ASP A 31 -8.06 -3.61 -15.65
N LEU A 32 -7.74 -3.20 -16.87
CA LEU A 32 -8.74 -2.89 -17.89
C LEU A 32 -9.60 -4.11 -18.22
N ALA A 33 -10.91 -3.97 -18.05
CA ALA A 33 -11.85 -5.01 -18.44
C ALA A 33 -11.93 -5.11 -19.98
N GLY A 34 -11.98 -6.35 -20.47
CA GLY A 34 -12.04 -6.61 -21.90
C GLY A 34 -10.69 -6.94 -22.52
N SER A 35 -10.46 -6.49 -23.73
CA SER A 35 -9.28 -6.88 -24.49
C SER A 35 -8.06 -6.02 -24.16
N LYS A 36 -6.94 -6.65 -23.81
CA LYS A 36 -5.62 -5.99 -23.74
C LYS A 36 -5.25 -5.24 -25.05
N ARG A 37 -5.90 -5.59 -26.18
CA ARG A 37 -5.74 -4.89 -27.46
C ARG A 37 -6.13 -3.42 -27.40
N LEU A 38 -7.15 -3.04 -26.60
CA LEU A 38 -7.50 -1.62 -26.43
C LEU A 38 -6.31 -0.83 -25.90
N MET A 39 -5.62 -1.35 -24.88
CA MET A 39 -4.44 -0.72 -24.32
C MET A 39 -3.29 -0.63 -25.33
N ASN A 40 -3.14 -1.62 -26.21
CA ASN A 40 -2.09 -1.61 -27.24
C ASN A 40 -2.35 -0.56 -28.31
N PHE A 41 -3.61 -0.32 -28.69
CA PHE A 41 -3.97 0.61 -29.77
C PHE A 41 -4.18 2.06 -29.34
N CYS A 42 -4.36 2.34 -28.05
CA CYS A 42 -4.49 3.72 -27.58
C CYS A 42 -3.14 4.44 -27.55
N ASP A 43 -3.14 5.72 -27.85
CA ASP A 43 -1.95 6.58 -27.76
C ASP A 43 -1.68 7.01 -26.32
N SER A 44 -2.74 7.24 -25.57
CA SER A 44 -2.67 7.53 -24.14
C SER A 44 -3.86 6.91 -23.41
N SER A 45 -3.69 6.62 -22.14
CA SER A 45 -4.76 6.15 -21.27
C SER A 45 -4.53 6.67 -19.85
N PHE A 46 -5.64 6.94 -19.19
CA PHE A 46 -5.66 7.31 -17.78
C PHE A 46 -6.76 6.54 -17.06
N ALA A 47 -6.61 6.38 -15.77
CA ALA A 47 -7.59 5.73 -14.92
C ALA A 47 -8.08 6.69 -13.84
N LEU A 48 -9.33 6.51 -13.44
CA LEU A 48 -9.92 7.19 -12.28
C LEU A 48 -10.05 6.19 -11.13
N GLY A 49 -9.39 6.50 -10.01
CA GLY A 49 -9.47 5.74 -8.79
C GLY A 49 -10.23 6.51 -7.71
N LYS A 50 -10.73 5.81 -6.69
CA LYS A 50 -11.37 6.41 -5.52
C LYS A 50 -10.39 6.45 -4.35
N SER A 51 -10.34 7.59 -3.65
CA SER A 51 -9.63 7.68 -2.39
C SER A 51 -10.31 6.83 -1.31
N ARG A 52 -9.51 6.29 -0.41
CA ARG A 52 -9.98 5.56 0.78
C ARG A 52 -10.41 6.47 1.92
N GLU A 53 -9.85 7.68 1.96
CA GLU A 53 -10.05 8.62 3.07
C GLU A 53 -11.35 9.39 2.91
N ASP A 54 -11.70 9.74 1.67
CA ASP A 54 -12.90 10.50 1.36
C ASP A 54 -13.59 9.93 0.11
N SER A 55 -14.86 9.58 0.26
CA SER A 55 -15.69 9.05 -0.84
C SER A 55 -15.96 10.09 -1.95
N LYS A 56 -15.79 11.38 -1.68
CA LYS A 56 -15.94 12.46 -2.64
C LYS A 56 -14.64 12.76 -3.41
N THR A 57 -13.52 12.25 -2.93
CA THR A 57 -12.22 12.44 -3.57
C THR A 57 -11.92 11.28 -4.49
N ILE A 58 -11.61 11.62 -5.74
CA ILE A 58 -11.11 10.69 -6.75
C ILE A 58 -9.72 11.14 -7.20
N TYR A 59 -8.96 10.22 -7.76
CA TYR A 59 -7.67 10.56 -8.35
C TYR A 59 -7.59 10.10 -9.80
N LEU A 60 -6.84 10.84 -10.60
CA LEU A 60 -6.52 10.53 -11.98
C LEU A 60 -5.06 10.09 -12.06
N LYS A 61 -4.84 8.91 -12.63
CA LYS A 61 -3.51 8.34 -12.88
C LYS A 61 -3.32 8.13 -14.37
N GLN A 62 -2.20 8.60 -14.91
CA GLN A 62 -1.78 8.24 -16.25
C GLN A 62 -1.23 6.81 -16.25
N ILE A 63 -1.80 5.96 -17.09
CA ILE A 63 -1.38 4.55 -17.24
C ILE A 63 -0.44 4.39 -18.43
N LYS A 64 -0.75 5.08 -19.53
CA LYS A 64 0.04 5.00 -20.76
C LYS A 64 0.10 6.36 -21.43
N VAL A 65 1.30 6.73 -21.86
CA VAL A 65 1.57 7.90 -22.69
C VAL A 65 2.52 7.44 -23.80
N ARG A 66 2.09 7.51 -25.06
CA ARG A 66 2.93 7.09 -26.20
C ARG A 66 3.89 8.19 -26.62
N GLN A 67 3.45 9.44 -26.53
CA GLN A 67 4.25 10.61 -26.88
C GLN A 67 4.31 11.55 -25.69
N GLY A 68 5.52 11.90 -25.26
CA GLY A 68 5.74 12.73 -24.07
C GLY A 68 6.04 11.94 -22.80
N GLU A 69 6.08 12.66 -21.69
CA GLU A 69 6.39 12.11 -20.37
C GLU A 69 5.13 11.71 -19.61
N ASN A 70 5.26 10.66 -18.80
CA ASN A 70 4.23 10.30 -17.84
C ASN A 70 4.41 11.15 -16.58
N LYS A 71 3.71 12.29 -16.53
CA LYS A 71 3.80 13.25 -15.43
C LYS A 71 2.97 12.87 -14.22
N HIS A 72 1.89 12.12 -14.44
CA HIS A 72 0.91 11.78 -13.41
C HIS A 72 0.79 10.25 -13.24
N GLY A 73 1.94 9.61 -13.01
CA GLY A 73 2.06 8.20 -12.65
C GLY A 73 1.67 7.97 -11.18
N LYS A 74 2.03 6.81 -10.65
CA LYS A 74 1.71 6.39 -9.29
C LYS A 74 2.21 7.34 -8.19
N ASP A 75 3.34 7.99 -8.41
CA ASP A 75 3.99 8.87 -7.44
C ASP A 75 3.46 10.30 -7.48
N ASN A 76 2.61 10.64 -8.47
CA ASN A 76 2.11 12.00 -8.68
C ASN A 76 0.72 12.00 -9.36
N VAL A 77 -0.27 11.33 -8.76
CA VAL A 77 -1.64 11.32 -9.26
C VAL A 77 -2.35 12.64 -8.96
N ILE A 78 -3.22 13.09 -9.88
CA ILE A 78 -3.99 14.33 -9.68
C ILE A 78 -5.23 14.02 -8.84
N LEU A 79 -5.48 14.82 -7.81
CA LEU A 79 -6.66 14.73 -6.95
C LEU A 79 -7.78 15.64 -7.44
N TYR A 80 -8.98 15.09 -7.47
CA TYR A 80 -10.19 15.82 -7.76
C TYR A 80 -11.24 15.57 -6.67
N ARG A 81 -11.88 16.64 -6.21
CA ARG A 81 -13.07 16.55 -5.36
C ARG A 81 -14.33 16.67 -6.19
N ILE A 82 -15.29 15.79 -5.95
CA ILE A 82 -16.62 15.89 -6.54
C ILE A 82 -17.43 16.87 -5.70
N VAL A 83 -17.71 18.04 -6.26
CA VAL A 83 -18.55 19.08 -5.65
C VAL A 83 -19.85 19.12 -6.42
N LYS A 84 -20.97 19.26 -5.72
CA LYS A 84 -22.28 19.44 -6.31
C LYS A 84 -22.72 20.88 -6.07
N ASP A 85 -22.65 21.70 -7.12
CA ASP A 85 -23.17 23.04 -7.11
C ASP A 85 -24.55 23.01 -7.79
N ASP A 86 -25.57 23.49 -7.08
CA ASP A 86 -26.98 23.39 -7.47
C ASP A 86 -27.37 21.95 -7.85
N ASN A 87 -27.46 21.60 -9.10
CA ASN A 87 -27.80 20.25 -9.54
C ASN A 87 -26.70 19.58 -10.40
N PHE A 88 -25.55 20.24 -10.59
CA PHE A 88 -24.48 19.74 -11.45
C PHE A 88 -23.28 19.29 -10.63
N PRO A 89 -22.88 18.00 -10.70
CA PRO A 89 -21.63 17.56 -10.14
C PRO A 89 -20.47 18.05 -11.03
N ARG A 90 -19.44 18.60 -10.40
CA ARG A 90 -18.19 18.99 -11.06
C ARG A 90 -16.97 18.44 -10.32
N PHE A 91 -15.88 18.33 -11.05
CA PHE A 91 -14.59 17.99 -10.48
C PHE A 91 -13.80 19.28 -10.19
N VAL A 92 -13.36 19.42 -8.97
CA VAL A 92 -12.47 20.50 -8.54
C VAL A 92 -11.12 19.90 -8.22
N GLU A 93 -10.07 20.40 -8.87
CA GLU A 93 -8.71 19.94 -8.64
C GLU A 93 -8.23 20.38 -7.24
N GLU A 94 -7.65 19.44 -6.49
CA GLU A 94 -7.13 19.68 -5.13
C GLU A 94 -5.60 19.55 -5.06
N GLY A 95 -4.93 19.26 -6.19
CA GLY A 95 -3.49 19.08 -6.26
C GLY A 95 -3.08 17.65 -6.59
N CYS A 96 -1.91 17.23 -6.13
CA CYS A 96 -1.35 15.92 -6.44
C CYS A 96 -0.97 15.16 -5.17
N SER A 97 -0.93 13.83 -5.28
CA SER A 97 -0.53 12.92 -4.21
C SER A 97 0.07 11.63 -4.79
N GLU A 98 0.67 10.82 -3.94
CA GLU A 98 1.05 9.46 -4.26
C GLU A 98 -0.19 8.54 -4.21
N GLU A 99 -0.33 7.63 -5.19
CA GLU A 99 -1.47 6.70 -5.24
C GLU A 99 -1.53 5.81 -4.00
N GLU A 100 -0.38 5.39 -3.47
CA GLU A 100 -0.28 4.52 -2.29
C GLU A 100 -1.00 5.10 -1.07
N LYS A 101 -0.87 6.41 -0.82
CA LYS A 101 -1.55 7.11 0.27
C LYS A 101 -3.08 7.07 0.15
N LEU A 102 -3.58 6.95 -1.07
CA LEU A 102 -5.01 6.92 -1.38
C LEU A 102 -5.61 5.51 -1.37
N LEU A 103 -4.77 4.48 -1.35
CA LEU A 103 -5.21 3.10 -1.30
C LEU A 103 -5.59 2.67 0.11
N LYS A 104 -6.49 1.70 0.24
CA LYS A 104 -6.81 1.13 1.55
C LYS A 104 -5.60 0.41 2.11
N PRO A 105 -5.31 0.52 3.41
CA PRO A 105 -4.24 -0.22 4.05
C PRO A 105 -4.39 -1.73 3.79
N SER A 106 -3.28 -2.44 3.74
CA SER A 106 -3.31 -3.89 3.57
C SER A 106 -3.89 -4.56 4.82
N LYS A 107 -4.48 -5.76 4.66
CA LYS A 107 -4.96 -6.53 5.84
C LYS A 107 -3.83 -6.82 6.84
N SER A 108 -2.59 -6.93 6.36
CA SER A 108 -1.42 -7.13 7.21
C SER A 108 -1.09 -5.90 8.03
N GLU A 109 -1.19 -4.70 7.44
CA GLU A 109 -1.00 -3.42 8.14
C GLU A 109 -2.11 -3.19 9.15
N ASP A 110 -3.38 -3.41 8.76
CA ASP A 110 -4.51 -3.34 9.68
C ASP A 110 -4.28 -4.31 10.88
N LYS A 111 -3.83 -5.54 10.60
CA LYS A 111 -3.54 -6.55 11.62
C LYS A 111 -2.39 -6.12 12.54
N SER A 112 -1.31 -5.55 11.99
CA SER A 112 -0.17 -5.11 12.79
C SER A 112 -0.52 -3.94 13.72
N ILE A 113 -1.27 -2.97 13.21
CA ILE A 113 -1.77 -1.82 13.99
C ILE A 113 -2.71 -2.30 15.12
N LEU A 114 -3.62 -3.24 14.81
CA LEU A 114 -4.52 -3.81 15.80
C LEU A 114 -3.77 -4.62 16.86
N LYS A 115 -2.72 -5.40 16.48
CA LYS A 115 -1.87 -6.11 17.43
C LYS A 115 -1.11 -5.15 18.35
N ALA A 116 -0.59 -4.04 17.81
CA ALA A 116 0.11 -3.03 18.63
C ALA A 116 -0.85 -2.38 19.65
N LYS A 117 -2.05 -1.97 19.20
CA LYS A 117 -3.08 -1.43 20.11
C LYS A 117 -3.52 -2.45 21.17
N MET A 118 -3.71 -3.72 20.78
CA MET A 118 -4.06 -4.80 21.69
C MET A 118 -2.99 -4.97 22.79
N LYS A 119 -1.71 -4.90 22.41
CA LYS A 119 -0.61 -5.01 23.37
C LYS A 119 -0.66 -3.90 24.42
N ILE A 120 -0.87 -2.66 24.00
CA ILE A 120 -1.00 -1.51 24.90
C ILE A 120 -2.18 -1.71 25.88
N LEU A 121 -3.36 -2.06 25.37
CA LEU A 121 -4.55 -2.29 26.20
C LEU A 121 -4.38 -3.47 27.16
N HIS A 122 -3.61 -4.48 26.78
CA HIS A 122 -3.28 -5.60 27.66
C HIS A 122 -2.31 -5.19 28.79
N GLU A 123 -1.31 -4.37 28.48
CA GLU A 123 -0.36 -3.79 29.46
C GLU A 123 -1.09 -2.83 30.44
N GLU A 124 -2.16 -2.17 30.00
CA GLU A 124 -3.06 -1.38 30.85
C GLU A 124 -3.96 -2.24 31.77
N GLY A 125 -3.89 -3.57 31.66
CA GLY A 125 -4.62 -4.50 32.50
C GLY A 125 -6.04 -4.80 32.09
N LEU A 126 -6.46 -4.46 30.86
CA LEU A 126 -7.78 -4.78 30.35
C LEU A 126 -7.94 -6.29 30.11
N SER A 127 -9.13 -6.82 30.40
CA SER A 127 -9.44 -8.22 30.08
C SER A 127 -9.56 -8.45 28.57
N ASN A 128 -9.27 -9.67 28.11
CA ASN A 128 -9.36 -10.04 26.68
C ASN A 128 -10.73 -9.72 26.06
N ARG A 129 -11.80 -9.81 26.84
CA ARG A 129 -13.15 -9.47 26.43
C ARG A 129 -13.36 -7.97 26.26
N ALA A 130 -12.77 -7.16 27.14
CA ALA A 130 -12.80 -5.70 27.04
C ALA A 130 -11.99 -5.23 25.83
N ILE A 131 -10.79 -5.77 25.63
CA ILE A 131 -9.93 -5.51 24.45
C ILE A 131 -10.66 -5.86 23.15
N ALA A 132 -11.30 -7.04 23.09
CA ALA A 132 -12.06 -7.49 21.93
C ALA A 132 -13.19 -6.52 21.57
N LYS A 133 -13.92 -6.01 22.59
CA LYS A 133 -14.98 -5.03 22.41
C LYS A 133 -14.46 -3.68 21.93
N GLU A 134 -13.35 -3.20 22.49
CA GLU A 134 -12.71 -1.93 22.13
C GLU A 134 -12.18 -1.92 20.69
N LEU A 135 -11.52 -3.00 20.30
CA LEU A 135 -10.93 -3.15 18.97
C LEU A 135 -11.90 -3.67 17.90
N GLY A 136 -13.14 -4.02 18.27
CA GLY A 136 -14.14 -4.55 17.35
C GLY A 136 -13.76 -5.91 16.73
N ILE A 137 -13.01 -6.76 17.45
CA ILE A 137 -12.57 -8.08 17.02
C ILE A 137 -13.10 -9.19 17.91
N ALA A 138 -13.02 -10.44 17.48
CA ALA A 138 -13.46 -11.58 18.30
C ALA A 138 -12.48 -11.82 19.47
N GLU A 139 -12.99 -12.19 20.65
CA GLU A 139 -12.18 -12.52 21.82
C GLU A 139 -11.15 -13.61 21.55
N GLY A 140 -11.52 -14.63 20.75
CA GLY A 140 -10.62 -15.69 20.31
C GLY A 140 -9.43 -15.16 19.50
N THR A 141 -9.61 -14.08 18.76
CA THR A 141 -8.53 -13.42 17.99
C THR A 141 -7.54 -12.74 18.94
N VAL A 142 -8.03 -12.06 19.98
CA VAL A 142 -7.18 -11.44 21.01
C VAL A 142 -6.34 -12.50 21.71
N ARG A 143 -6.96 -13.61 22.12
CA ARG A 143 -6.27 -14.72 22.80
C ARG A 143 -5.18 -15.35 21.92
N ASN A 144 -5.46 -15.59 20.64
CA ASN A 144 -4.47 -16.16 19.72
C ASN A 144 -3.30 -15.21 19.47
N TRP A 145 -3.56 -13.91 19.35
CA TRP A 145 -2.50 -12.92 19.13
C TRP A 145 -1.63 -12.71 20.36
N LEU A 146 -2.19 -12.77 21.57
CA LEU A 146 -1.40 -12.74 22.82
C LEU A 146 -0.47 -13.95 22.90
N LYS A 147 -0.99 -15.14 22.58
CA LYS A 147 -0.18 -16.36 22.56
C LYS A 147 0.96 -16.30 21.54
N GLU A 148 0.69 -15.80 20.33
CA GLU A 148 1.74 -15.56 19.31
C GLU A 148 2.84 -14.61 19.83
N LEU A 149 2.49 -13.59 20.62
CA LEU A 149 3.45 -12.64 21.19
C LEU A 149 4.28 -13.27 22.31
N GLU A 150 3.69 -14.08 23.16
CA GLU A 150 4.39 -14.82 24.24
C GLU A 150 5.38 -15.85 23.67
N GLU A 151 5.02 -16.55 22.60
CA GLU A 151 5.90 -17.49 21.91
C GLU A 151 7.14 -16.80 21.31
N VAL A 152 6.98 -15.61 20.72
CA VAL A 152 8.08 -14.83 20.16
C VAL A 152 9.04 -14.34 21.25
N VAL A 153 8.54 -13.96 22.43
CA VAL A 153 9.36 -13.52 23.55
C VAL A 153 10.17 -14.69 24.13
N ASN A 154 9.59 -15.86 24.23
CA ASN A 154 10.26 -17.05 24.78
C ASN A 154 11.39 -17.59 23.88
N VAL A 155 11.26 -17.46 22.54
CA VAL A 155 12.33 -17.86 21.59
C VAL A 155 13.53 -16.89 21.67
N SER A 156 13.34 -15.66 22.14
CA SER A 156 14.41 -14.66 22.28
C SER A 156 15.20 -14.78 23.58
N ILE A 157 14.87 -15.71 24.48
CA ILE A 157 15.49 -15.89 25.84
C ILE A 157 16.19 -17.26 25.93
N GLU A 158 16.59 -17.90 24.84
CA GLU A 158 17.56 -18.97 25.00
C GLU A 158 18.95 -18.36 25.24
N PRO A 159 19.57 -18.63 26.42
CA PRO A 159 20.90 -18.13 26.67
C PRO A 159 21.88 -18.88 25.79
N SER A 160 22.53 -18.16 24.88
CA SER A 160 23.68 -18.64 24.15
C SER A 160 24.69 -19.23 25.12
N SER A 161 24.79 -20.55 25.11
CA SER A 161 25.75 -21.32 25.89
C SER A 161 27.18 -20.92 25.52
N MET A 162 27.89 -20.50 26.54
CA MET A 162 29.33 -20.65 26.80
C MET A 162 30.25 -20.62 25.57
N VAL A 163 30.80 -19.47 25.29
CA VAL A 163 32.13 -19.39 24.66
C VAL A 163 33.16 -19.49 25.80
N GLN A 164 33.86 -20.61 25.87
CA GLN A 164 35.04 -20.77 26.68
C GLN A 164 36.13 -19.86 26.12
N GLU A 165 36.58 -18.89 26.90
CA GLU A 165 37.81 -18.17 26.66
C GLU A 165 38.98 -19.12 26.99
N GLU A 166 39.63 -19.65 25.96
CA GLU A 166 41.01 -20.14 26.09
C GLU A 166 41.94 -18.95 25.84
N SER A 167 42.60 -18.56 26.94
CA SER A 167 43.68 -17.59 26.97
C SER A 167 44.93 -18.25 26.45
N GLU A 168 45.41 -17.94 25.26
CA GLU A 168 46.80 -18.10 24.86
C GLU A 168 47.46 -16.71 24.82
N ALA A 169 48.27 -16.48 25.84
CA ALA A 169 49.18 -15.35 25.93
C ALA A 169 50.40 -15.67 25.04
N GLU A 170 50.50 -15.05 23.91
CA GLU A 170 51.70 -15.07 23.11
C GLU A 170 52.61 -13.90 23.51
N TYR A 171 53.71 -14.23 24.18
CA TYR A 171 54.81 -13.33 24.52
C TYR A 171 55.59 -12.98 23.28
N VAL A 172 55.58 -11.73 22.85
CA VAL A 172 56.50 -11.23 21.85
C VAL A 172 57.71 -10.59 22.54
N GLU A 173 58.84 -11.23 22.40
CA GLU A 173 60.15 -10.79 22.85
C GLU A 173 60.69 -9.73 21.89
N TYR A 174 60.97 -8.53 22.40
CA TYR A 174 61.62 -7.46 21.59
C TYR A 174 63.11 -7.60 21.77
N GLU A 175 63.84 -7.98 20.72
CA GLU A 175 65.29 -7.82 20.65
C GLU A 175 65.66 -6.36 20.40
N GLU A 176 66.40 -5.78 21.34
CA GLU A 176 67.15 -4.55 21.14
C GLU A 176 68.32 -4.81 20.20
N VAL A 177 68.40 -4.04 19.12
CA VAL A 177 69.62 -3.99 18.28
C VAL A 177 70.25 -2.61 18.42
N ALA A 178 71.48 -2.64 18.82
CA ALA A 178 72.42 -1.55 19.02
C ALA A 178 72.77 -0.78 17.75
#